data_378cda5b66dcb62259de45df4f697373
#
_entry.id   378cda5b66dcb62259de45df4f697373
#
_cell.length_a   1.000
_cell.length_b   1.000
_cell.length_c   1.000
_cell.angle_alpha   90.00
_cell.angle_beta   90.00
_cell.angle_gamma   90.00
#
_symmetry.space_group_name_H-M   'P 1'
#
loop_
_entity.id
_entity.type
_entity.pdbx_description
1 polymer ?
#
loop_
_entity_poly.entity_id
_entity_poly.type
_entity_poly.pdbx_seq_one_letter_code
_entity_poly.pdbx_strand_id
1 'polypeptide(L)'
;MTPDAAARDAVFKAFGRAFFKQDLDAMYEVVAPDFTWTVQDDDAVRVLDSREKIAGFFAERRGKYEGVRFEDVVFHHAPEATFMTYRMTGTEVATGRAFARVGVERYTFRDGKLTEKDVYSRPA
;
A
#
# COMPACT_ATOMS: atom_id res chain seq x y z
N MET A 1 -5.22 -19.93 5.80
CA MET A 1 -3.95 -20.43 5.25
C MET A 1 -3.28 -19.35 4.40
N THR A 2 -2.01 -19.16 4.58
CA THR A 2 -1.25 -18.17 3.80
C THR A 2 -0.87 -18.81 2.45
N PRO A 3 -1.08 -18.14 1.32
CA PRO A 3 -0.77 -18.70 0.01
C PRO A 3 0.74 -18.87 -0.20
N ASP A 4 1.12 -19.68 -1.18
CA ASP A 4 2.53 -19.86 -1.56
C ASP A 4 3.08 -18.61 -2.27
N ALA A 5 4.39 -18.59 -2.54
CA ALA A 5 5.06 -17.44 -3.13
C ALA A 5 4.46 -17.04 -4.48
N ALA A 6 4.17 -17.99 -5.35
CA ALA A 6 3.60 -17.70 -6.68
C ALA A 6 2.20 -17.07 -6.57
N ALA A 7 1.37 -17.60 -5.67
CA ALA A 7 0.03 -17.04 -5.43
C ALA A 7 0.10 -15.64 -4.81
N ARG A 8 1.05 -15.43 -3.88
CA ARG A 8 1.29 -14.10 -3.29
C ARG A 8 1.72 -13.09 -4.35
N ASP A 9 2.64 -13.47 -5.21
CA ASP A 9 3.12 -12.60 -6.29
C ASP A 9 1.97 -12.18 -7.21
N ALA A 10 1.07 -13.08 -7.54
CA ALA A 10 -0.11 -12.78 -8.35
C ALA A 10 -1.04 -11.77 -7.66
N VAL A 11 -1.26 -11.94 -6.35
CA VAL A 11 -2.07 -11.00 -5.55
C VAL A 11 -1.43 -9.62 -5.53
N PHE A 12 -0.12 -9.53 -5.30
CA PHE A 12 0.57 -8.24 -5.26
C PHE A 12 0.61 -7.55 -6.62
N LYS A 13 0.71 -8.30 -7.69
CA LYS A 13 0.65 -7.73 -9.04
C LYS A 13 -0.71 -7.10 -9.30
N ALA A 14 -1.79 -7.77 -8.94
CA ALA A 14 -3.15 -7.26 -9.10
C ALA A 14 -3.42 -6.09 -8.15
N PHE A 15 -2.99 -6.22 -6.89
CA PHE A 15 -3.15 -5.16 -5.89
C PHE A 15 -2.38 -3.89 -6.29
N GLY A 16 -1.13 -4.03 -6.72
CA GLY A 16 -0.31 -2.90 -7.14
C GLY A 16 -0.91 -2.16 -8.32
N ARG A 17 -1.44 -2.89 -9.29
CA ARG A 17 -2.12 -2.30 -10.45
C ARG A 17 -3.34 -1.49 -10.03
N ALA A 18 -4.19 -2.07 -9.15
CA ALA A 18 -5.37 -1.40 -8.61
C ALA A 18 -4.99 -0.17 -7.77
N PHE A 19 -3.94 -0.28 -6.97
CA PHE A 19 -3.42 0.80 -6.15
C PHE A 19 -2.97 1.99 -6.99
N PHE A 20 -2.17 1.77 -8.02
CA PHE A 20 -1.68 2.86 -8.86
C PHE A 20 -2.80 3.53 -9.66
N LYS A 21 -3.79 2.78 -10.09
CA LYS A 21 -4.96 3.30 -10.77
C LYS A 21 -6.00 3.87 -9.81
N GLN A 22 -5.83 3.62 -8.50
CA GLN A 22 -6.80 3.95 -7.47
C GLN A 22 -8.18 3.37 -7.78
N ASP A 23 -8.18 2.16 -8.32
CA ASP A 23 -9.37 1.41 -8.70
C ASP A 23 -9.82 0.56 -7.51
N LEU A 24 -10.81 1.05 -6.78
CA LEU A 24 -11.32 0.39 -5.57
C LEU A 24 -12.00 -0.94 -5.88
N ASP A 25 -12.74 -1.03 -6.97
CA ASP A 25 -13.40 -2.28 -7.34
C ASP A 25 -12.38 -3.38 -7.60
N ALA A 26 -11.33 -3.08 -8.36
CA ALA A 26 -10.25 -4.03 -8.61
C ALA A 26 -9.48 -4.38 -7.34
N MET A 27 -9.27 -3.41 -6.45
CA MET A 27 -8.60 -3.65 -5.17
C MET A 27 -9.38 -4.63 -4.31
N TYR A 28 -10.70 -4.45 -4.21
CA TYR A 28 -11.55 -5.32 -3.40
C TYR A 28 -11.79 -6.70 -4.02
N GLU A 29 -11.28 -6.97 -5.19
CA GLU A 29 -11.21 -8.33 -5.74
C GLU A 29 -10.09 -9.15 -5.10
N VAL A 30 -9.05 -8.49 -4.59
CA VAL A 30 -7.86 -9.18 -4.02
C VAL A 30 -7.66 -8.92 -2.53
N VAL A 31 -8.49 -8.10 -1.92
CA VAL A 31 -8.49 -7.91 -0.46
C VAL A 31 -9.75 -8.48 0.16
N ALA A 32 -9.64 -8.86 1.44
CA ALA A 32 -10.80 -9.35 2.20
C ALA A 32 -11.80 -8.21 2.44
N PRO A 33 -13.10 -8.53 2.64
CA PRO A 33 -14.10 -7.49 2.90
C PRO A 33 -13.81 -6.62 4.12
N ASP A 34 -13.11 -7.18 5.12
CA ASP A 34 -12.69 -6.51 6.34
C ASP A 34 -11.23 -6.02 6.29
N PHE A 35 -10.70 -5.83 5.10
CA PHE A 35 -9.34 -5.36 4.88
C PHE A 35 -9.07 -4.06 5.63
N THR A 36 -7.92 -3.99 6.28
CA THR A 36 -7.47 -2.82 7.04
C THR A 36 -6.12 -2.35 6.52
N TRP A 37 -6.05 -1.09 6.16
CA TRP A 37 -4.82 -0.43 5.73
C TRP A 37 -4.43 0.59 6.79
N THR A 38 -3.30 0.37 7.44
CA THR A 38 -2.75 1.29 8.43
C THR A 38 -1.64 2.10 7.77
N VAL A 39 -1.81 3.41 7.77
CA VAL A 39 -0.86 4.35 7.18
C VAL A 39 -0.18 5.10 8.30
N GLN A 40 1.14 5.21 8.23
CA GLN A 40 1.91 6.02 9.14
C GLN A 40 2.31 7.32 8.44
N ASP A 41 1.74 8.42 8.90
CA ASP A 41 2.20 9.77 8.60
C ASP A 41 3.24 10.15 9.66
N ASP A 42 3.98 11.22 9.46
CA ASP A 42 5.09 11.58 10.35
C ASP A 42 4.67 11.72 11.81
N ASP A 43 3.48 12.24 12.07
CA ASP A 43 3.00 12.53 13.42
C ASP A 43 1.84 11.66 13.87
N ALA A 44 1.29 10.80 13.02
CA ALA A 44 0.08 10.07 13.36
C ALA A 44 -0.03 8.75 12.61
N VAL A 45 -0.77 7.84 13.21
CA VAL A 45 -1.17 6.59 12.59
C VAL A 45 -2.66 6.72 12.21
N ARG A 46 -2.97 6.42 10.95
CA ARG A 46 -4.34 6.41 10.44
C ARG A 46 -4.73 5.00 10.07
N VAL A 47 -5.93 4.61 10.43
CA VAL A 47 -6.48 3.30 10.09
C VAL A 47 -7.59 3.48 9.06
N LEU A 48 -7.39 2.87 7.90
CA LEU A 48 -8.34 2.90 6.79
C LEU A 48 -9.01 1.52 6.73
N ASP A 49 -10.10 1.37 7.42
CA ASP A 49 -10.79 0.09 7.60
C ASP A 49 -12.12 0.00 6.83
N SER A 50 -12.33 0.90 5.89
CA SER A 50 -13.49 0.87 5.01
C SER A 50 -13.13 1.36 3.62
N ARG A 51 -13.93 0.94 2.65
CA ARG A 51 -13.80 1.39 1.27
C ARG A 51 -13.88 2.91 1.17
N GLU A 52 -14.76 3.51 1.94
CA GLU A 52 -14.96 4.96 1.98
C GLU A 52 -13.74 5.70 2.50
N LYS A 53 -13.12 5.20 3.56
CA LYS A 53 -11.89 5.79 4.11
C LYS A 53 -10.73 5.68 3.15
N ILE A 54 -10.60 4.56 2.44
CA ILE A 54 -9.56 4.37 1.42
C ILE A 54 -9.78 5.33 0.26
N ALA A 55 -11.02 5.49 -0.20
CA ALA A 55 -11.34 6.43 -1.27
C ALA A 55 -10.96 7.87 -0.88
N GLY A 56 -11.26 8.26 0.35
CA GLY A 56 -10.90 9.58 0.89
C GLY A 56 -9.39 9.79 0.92
N PHE A 57 -8.66 8.78 1.33
CA PHE A 57 -7.19 8.83 1.37
C PHE A 57 -6.60 8.98 -0.04
N PHE A 58 -7.09 8.25 -1.02
CA PHE A 58 -6.66 8.38 -2.41
C PHE A 58 -6.94 9.80 -2.94
N ALA A 59 -8.09 10.37 -2.60
CA ALA A 59 -8.43 11.73 -3.01
C ALA A 59 -7.46 12.76 -2.42
N GLU A 60 -7.12 12.63 -1.13
CA GLU A 60 -6.12 13.48 -0.48
C GLU A 60 -4.76 13.37 -1.18
N ARG A 61 -4.35 12.15 -1.49
CA ARG A 61 -3.07 11.88 -2.16
C ARG A 61 -2.97 12.53 -3.52
N ARG A 62 -4.04 12.46 -4.32
CA ARG A 62 -4.08 13.09 -5.64
C ARG A 62 -3.88 14.59 -5.58
N GLY A 63 -4.39 15.23 -4.53
CA GLY A 63 -4.25 16.67 -4.34
C GLY A 63 -2.91 17.10 -3.74
N LYS A 64 -2.24 16.18 -3.05
CA LYS A 64 -1.03 16.49 -2.28
C LYS A 64 0.27 16.18 -3.04
N TYR A 65 0.27 15.13 -3.83
CA TYR A 65 1.47 14.65 -4.53
C TYR A 65 1.22 14.43 -6.01
N GLU A 66 2.27 14.59 -6.80
CA GLU A 66 2.28 14.24 -8.23
C GLU A 66 3.56 13.51 -8.59
N GLY A 67 3.53 12.75 -9.68
CA GLY A 67 4.68 12.00 -10.15
C GLY A 67 5.19 10.96 -9.15
N VAL A 68 4.29 10.36 -8.35
CA VAL A 68 4.67 9.36 -7.35
C VAL A 68 5.18 8.11 -8.02
N ARG A 69 6.36 7.64 -7.59
CA ARG A 69 7.01 6.43 -8.08
C ARG A 69 7.47 5.59 -6.91
N PHE A 70 7.35 4.27 -7.07
CA PHE A 70 7.93 3.30 -6.15
C PHE A 70 9.15 2.67 -6.83
N GLU A 71 10.28 2.71 -6.14
CA GLU A 71 11.57 2.22 -6.62
C GLU A 71 12.12 1.19 -5.64
N ASP A 72 13.02 0.34 -6.13
CA ASP A 72 13.72 -0.66 -5.31
C ASP A 72 12.73 -1.55 -4.53
N VAL A 73 11.63 -1.90 -5.16
CA VAL A 73 10.58 -2.73 -4.53
C VAL A 73 11.06 -4.16 -4.43
N VAL A 74 11.10 -4.68 -3.20
CA VAL A 74 11.44 -6.07 -2.92
C VAL A 74 10.40 -6.67 -2.00
N PHE A 75 9.90 -7.85 -2.37
CA PHE A 75 8.98 -8.62 -1.54
C PHE A 75 9.73 -9.71 -0.80
N HIS A 76 9.51 -9.79 0.51
CA HIS A 76 10.10 -10.78 1.40
C HIS A 76 8.97 -11.64 1.96
N HIS A 77 8.82 -12.86 1.45
CA HIS A 77 7.76 -13.77 1.90
C HIS A 77 8.20 -14.52 3.15
N ALA A 78 7.43 -14.39 4.21
CA ALA A 78 7.59 -15.15 5.45
C ALA A 78 6.38 -16.09 5.62
N PRO A 79 6.41 -17.05 6.55
CA PRO A 79 5.29 -17.98 6.71
C PRO A 79 3.94 -17.32 6.98
N GLU A 80 3.91 -16.29 7.83
CA GLU A 80 2.66 -15.65 8.29
C GLU A 80 2.37 -14.32 7.60
N ALA A 81 3.33 -13.76 6.86
CA ALA A 81 3.19 -12.44 6.27
C ALA A 81 4.15 -12.24 5.12
N THR A 82 3.90 -11.23 4.31
CA THR A 82 4.85 -10.73 3.31
C THR A 82 5.23 -9.30 3.68
N PHE A 83 6.51 -8.99 3.56
CA PHE A 83 7.02 -7.65 3.77
C PHE A 83 7.49 -7.07 2.46
N MET A 84 7.13 -5.83 2.17
CA MET A 84 7.61 -5.11 0.98
C MET A 84 8.49 -3.96 1.44
N THR A 85 9.72 -3.92 0.97
CA THR A 85 10.61 -2.78 1.18
C THR A 85 10.65 -1.95 -0.10
N TYR A 86 10.77 -0.63 0.05
CA TYR A 86 10.68 0.26 -1.11
C TYR A 86 11.24 1.65 -0.81
N ARG A 87 11.47 2.39 -1.89
CA ARG A 87 11.70 3.82 -1.88
C ARG A 87 10.59 4.48 -2.69
N MET A 88 9.94 5.48 -2.12
CA MET A 88 8.90 6.26 -2.79
C MET A 88 9.42 7.66 -3.05
N THR A 89 9.25 8.14 -4.29
CA THR A 89 9.62 9.50 -4.69
C THR A 89 8.43 10.20 -5.33
N GLY A 90 8.48 11.49 -5.37
CA GLY A 90 7.44 12.30 -5.99
C GLY A 90 7.68 13.79 -5.77
N THR A 91 6.68 14.58 -6.10
CA THR A 91 6.70 16.02 -5.91
C THR A 91 5.50 16.45 -5.09
N GLU A 92 5.73 17.30 -4.11
CA GLU A 92 4.70 17.91 -3.30
C GLU A 92 4.07 19.06 -4.08
N VAL A 93 2.77 18.98 -4.35
CA VAL A 93 2.07 19.96 -5.18
C VAL A 93 2.13 21.37 -4.59
N ALA A 94 1.92 21.48 -3.27
CA ALA A 94 1.86 22.78 -2.58
C ALA A 94 3.16 23.59 -2.65
N THR A 95 4.31 22.91 -2.64
CA THR A 95 5.63 23.55 -2.57
C THR A 95 6.46 23.41 -3.83
N GLY A 96 6.10 22.48 -4.72
CA GLY A 96 6.90 22.10 -5.88
C GLY A 96 8.17 21.35 -5.52
N ARG A 97 8.32 20.93 -4.27
CA ARG A 97 9.54 20.23 -3.80
C ARG A 97 9.47 18.74 -4.05
N ALA A 98 10.58 18.19 -4.51
CA ALA A 98 10.76 16.75 -4.58
C ALA A 98 10.84 16.17 -3.17
N PHE A 99 10.28 14.99 -2.98
CA PHE A 99 10.39 14.25 -1.72
C PHE A 99 10.81 12.82 -1.99
N ALA A 100 11.36 12.16 -0.97
CA ALA A 100 11.67 10.76 -0.98
C ALA A 100 11.41 10.16 0.40
N ARG A 101 10.86 8.95 0.42
CA ARG A 101 10.61 8.19 1.64
C ARG A 101 11.10 6.75 1.44
N VAL A 102 11.49 6.11 2.52
CA VAL A 102 11.76 4.68 2.53
C VAL A 102 10.77 4.02 3.49
N GLY A 103 10.38 2.80 3.18
CA GLY A 103 9.38 2.15 3.99
C GLY A 103 9.40 0.64 3.93
N VAL A 104 8.63 0.07 4.86
CA VAL A 104 8.32 -1.35 4.93
C VAL A 104 6.81 -1.47 5.07
N GLU A 105 6.22 -2.33 4.27
CA GLU A 105 4.79 -2.65 4.36
C GLU A 105 4.66 -4.11 4.75
N ARG A 106 3.84 -4.38 5.76
CA ARG A 106 3.55 -5.74 6.20
C ARG A 106 2.16 -6.12 5.70
N TYR A 107 2.08 -7.27 5.02
CA TYR A 107 0.84 -7.78 4.47
C TYR A 107 0.52 -9.14 5.07
N THR A 108 -0.74 -9.33 5.46
CA THR A 108 -1.26 -10.62 5.92
C THR A 108 -2.35 -11.11 4.98
N PHE A 109 -2.65 -12.42 5.04
CA PHE A 109 -3.56 -13.09 4.13
C PHE A 109 -4.59 -13.92 4.90
N ARG A 110 -5.78 -14.05 4.31
CA ARG A 110 -6.79 -15.02 4.72
C ARG A 110 -7.53 -15.47 3.46
N ASP A 111 -7.59 -16.79 3.25
CA ASP A 111 -8.27 -17.39 2.09
C ASP A 111 -7.78 -16.83 0.74
N GLY A 112 -6.48 -16.59 0.64
CA GLY A 112 -5.86 -16.09 -0.58
C GLY A 112 -6.01 -14.60 -0.84
N LYS A 113 -6.61 -13.86 0.07
CA LYS A 113 -6.82 -12.41 -0.03
C LYS A 113 -6.07 -11.66 1.05
N LEU A 114 -5.69 -10.43 0.76
CA LEU A 114 -5.03 -9.56 1.73
C LEU A 114 -6.00 -9.13 2.82
N THR A 115 -5.62 -9.28 4.08
CA THR A 115 -6.40 -8.82 5.23
C THR A 115 -5.88 -7.53 5.81
N GLU A 116 -4.56 -7.31 5.72
CA GLU A 116 -3.93 -6.11 6.27
C GLU A 116 -2.85 -5.60 5.34
N LYS A 117 -2.75 -4.28 5.28
CA LYS A 117 -1.59 -3.56 4.75
C LYS A 117 -1.19 -2.59 5.84
N ASP A 118 -0.05 -2.85 6.48
CA ASP A 118 0.45 -2.06 7.59
C ASP A 118 1.75 -1.38 7.17
N VAL A 119 1.73 -0.05 7.05
CA VAL A 119 2.80 0.74 6.46
C VAL A 119 3.64 1.41 7.54
N TYR A 120 4.95 1.22 7.44
CA TYR A 120 5.95 1.90 8.26
C TYR A 120 6.87 2.66 7.32
N SER A 121 6.87 3.98 7.39
CA SER A 121 7.71 4.77 6.49
C SER A 121 8.31 5.99 7.20
N ARG A 122 9.39 6.49 6.63
CA ARG A 122 10.07 7.69 7.12
C ARG A 122 10.67 8.46 5.94
N PRO A 123 11.01 9.74 6.13
CA PRO A 123 11.79 10.46 5.11
C PRO A 123 13.10 9.74 4.83
N ALA A 124 13.46 9.72 3.59
CA ALA A 124 14.71 9.09 3.15
C ALA A 124 15.94 9.92 3.56
#